data_1ed6226747fb91806e071a09302e5487
#
_entry.id   1ed6226747fb91806e071a09302e5487
#
_cell.length_a   1.000
_cell.length_b   1.000
_cell.length_c   1.000
_cell.angle_alpha   90.00
_cell.angle_beta   90.00
_cell.angle_gamma   90.00
#
_symmetry.space_group_name_H-M   'P 1'
#
loop_
_entity.id
_entity.type
_entity.pdbx_description
1 polymer ?
#
loop_
_entity_poly.entity_id
_entity_poly.type
_entity_poly.pdbx_seq_one_letter_code
_entity_poly.pdbx_strand_id
1 'polypeptide(L)'
;MTPSTNQPARQIPSWDDYYLDICKVVASRSKDPNTQIGCVIVGPNHEIRSTGYNSFPRGIRDDVPERRERPTKYLWIEHAERNAICNAARAGTATEGCTFYVEIMPCMDCARAIVQAGIIEVVVSGARMQQYSSEYYNEHFGMVEVLFGEAKIKVRRV
;
A
#
# COMPACT_ATOMS: atom_id res chain seq x y z
N MET A 1 -0.49 37.16 -37.52
CA MET A 1 -1.51 36.20 -37.07
C MET A 1 -0.82 35.23 -36.12
N THR A 2 -0.97 35.43 -34.84
CA THR A 2 -0.46 34.51 -33.79
C THR A 2 -1.48 33.35 -33.63
N PRO A 3 -1.08 32.08 -33.70
CA PRO A 3 -2.01 31.00 -33.48
C PRO A 3 -2.42 31.00 -32.00
N SER A 4 -3.70 31.21 -31.73
CA SER A 4 -4.32 31.01 -30.42
C SER A 4 -4.32 29.53 -30.11
N THR A 5 -3.36 29.06 -29.32
CA THR A 5 -3.35 27.71 -28.80
C THR A 5 -4.30 27.66 -27.59
N ASN A 6 -5.59 27.53 -27.86
CA ASN A 6 -6.60 27.27 -26.85
C ASN A 6 -6.56 25.77 -26.47
N GLN A 7 -5.41 25.30 -25.93
CA GLN A 7 -5.34 23.99 -25.35
C GLN A 7 -6.00 24.05 -23.96
N PRO A 8 -6.93 23.15 -23.64
CA PRO A 8 -7.48 23.08 -22.27
C PRO A 8 -6.35 22.89 -21.27
N ALA A 9 -6.44 23.61 -20.16
CA ALA A 9 -5.46 23.47 -19.07
C ALA A 9 -5.34 22.00 -18.66
N ARG A 10 -4.09 21.50 -18.58
CA ARG A 10 -3.81 20.13 -18.14
C ARG A 10 -4.35 19.92 -16.73
N GLN A 11 -5.24 18.97 -16.56
CA GLN A 11 -5.73 18.59 -15.23
C GLN A 11 -4.64 17.81 -14.50
N ILE A 12 -4.18 18.31 -13.37
CA ILE A 12 -3.18 17.67 -12.51
C ILE A 12 -3.95 16.90 -11.45
N PRO A 13 -3.66 15.59 -11.22
CA PRO A 13 -4.31 14.82 -10.18
C PRO A 13 -3.96 15.38 -8.79
N SER A 14 -4.82 15.14 -7.80
CA SER A 14 -4.48 15.36 -6.40
C SER A 14 -3.28 14.49 -5.98
N TRP A 15 -2.60 14.83 -4.89
CA TRP A 15 -1.53 13.98 -4.35
C TRP A 15 -2.03 12.59 -3.96
N ASP A 16 -3.24 12.49 -3.43
CA ASP A 16 -3.84 11.21 -3.06
C ASP A 16 -4.11 10.34 -4.30
N ASP A 17 -4.74 10.90 -5.33
CA ASP A 17 -4.96 10.18 -6.59
C ASP A 17 -3.63 9.74 -7.22
N TYR A 18 -2.64 10.63 -7.24
CA TYR A 18 -1.33 10.34 -7.80
C TYR A 18 -0.65 9.16 -7.11
N TYR A 19 -0.61 9.14 -5.76
CA TYR A 19 0.05 8.04 -5.05
C TYR A 19 -0.76 6.75 -5.08
N LEU A 20 -2.09 6.81 -5.07
CA LEU A 20 -2.92 5.62 -5.26
C LEU A 20 -2.80 5.04 -6.68
N ASP A 21 -2.61 5.88 -7.70
CA ASP A 21 -2.30 5.40 -9.05
C ASP A 21 -0.91 4.74 -9.10
N ILE A 22 0.09 5.27 -8.40
CA ILE A 22 1.38 4.60 -8.26
C ILE A 22 1.22 3.26 -7.53
N CYS A 23 0.38 3.15 -6.49
CA CYS A 23 0.08 1.87 -5.84
C CYS A 23 -0.41 0.83 -6.86
N LYS A 24 -1.32 1.20 -7.78
CA LYS A 24 -1.81 0.31 -8.85
C LYS A 24 -0.68 -0.12 -9.80
N VAL A 25 0.20 0.81 -10.18
CA VAL A 25 1.37 0.49 -11.02
C VAL A 25 2.31 -0.47 -10.28
N VAL A 26 2.57 -0.23 -9.00
CA VAL A 26 3.39 -1.11 -8.16
C VAL A 26 2.75 -2.49 -8.02
N ALA A 27 1.42 -2.55 -7.79
CA ALA A 27 0.65 -3.80 -7.71
C ALA A 27 0.79 -4.68 -8.95
N SER A 28 0.94 -4.07 -10.14
CA SER A 28 1.09 -4.81 -11.41
C SER A 28 2.32 -5.71 -11.46
N ARG A 29 3.28 -5.54 -10.54
CA ARG A 29 4.44 -6.44 -10.40
C ARG A 29 4.13 -7.71 -9.61
N SER A 30 2.99 -7.75 -8.91
CA SER A 30 2.59 -8.95 -8.18
C SER A 30 2.29 -10.10 -9.15
N LYS A 31 2.81 -11.27 -8.83
CA LYS A 31 2.53 -12.52 -9.55
C LYS A 31 1.35 -13.29 -8.94
N ASP A 32 0.68 -12.73 -7.91
CA ASP A 32 -0.51 -13.37 -7.33
C ASP A 32 -1.66 -13.30 -8.36
N PRO A 33 -2.23 -14.44 -8.77
CA PRO A 33 -3.27 -14.46 -9.80
C PRO A 33 -4.61 -13.90 -9.33
N ASN A 34 -4.84 -13.79 -8.02
CA ASN A 34 -6.13 -13.43 -7.45
C ASN A 34 -6.18 -12.00 -6.92
N THR A 35 -5.11 -11.57 -6.25
CA THR A 35 -5.10 -10.28 -5.55
C THR A 35 -3.73 -9.64 -5.71
N GLN A 36 -3.65 -8.55 -6.44
CA GLN A 36 -2.46 -7.72 -6.58
C GLN A 36 -2.65 -6.47 -5.73
N ILE A 37 -1.75 -6.23 -4.81
CA ILE A 37 -1.72 -5.06 -3.93
C ILE A 37 -0.38 -4.37 -4.07
N GLY A 38 -0.42 -3.06 -4.19
CA GLY A 38 0.74 -2.18 -4.15
C GLY A 38 0.61 -1.15 -3.05
N CYS A 39 1.75 -0.67 -2.57
CA CYS A 39 1.78 0.43 -1.63
C CYS A 39 3.00 1.32 -1.84
N VAL A 40 2.90 2.54 -1.33
CA VAL A 40 3.91 3.58 -1.45
C VAL A 40 4.10 4.27 -0.10
N ILE A 41 5.34 4.42 0.34
CA ILE A 41 5.71 5.23 1.50
C ILE A 41 6.19 6.58 1.00
N VAL A 42 5.57 7.67 1.45
CA VAL A 42 5.82 9.03 1.00
C VAL A 42 6.31 9.88 2.17
N GLY A 43 7.42 10.55 1.98
CA GLY A 43 7.99 11.47 2.95
C GLY A 43 7.24 12.81 3.01
N PRO A 44 7.56 13.67 4.01
CA PRO A 44 6.83 14.90 4.28
C PRO A 44 6.92 15.95 3.16
N ASN A 45 7.87 15.84 2.25
CA ASN A 45 8.04 16.75 1.11
C ASN A 45 7.56 16.12 -0.20
N HIS A 46 6.62 15.16 -0.15
CA HIS A 46 6.07 14.45 -1.29
C HIS A 46 7.08 13.55 -2.05
N GLU A 47 8.23 13.25 -1.47
CA GLU A 47 9.17 12.30 -2.06
C GLU A 47 8.77 10.85 -1.75
N ILE A 48 8.84 9.98 -2.77
CA ILE A 48 8.65 8.54 -2.56
C ILE A 48 9.87 7.97 -1.85
N ARG A 49 9.67 7.40 -0.68
CA ARG A 49 10.70 6.75 0.13
C ARG A 49 10.88 5.28 -0.21
N SER A 50 9.78 4.57 -0.43
CA SER A 50 9.77 3.15 -0.74
C SER A 50 8.46 2.74 -1.41
N THR A 51 8.50 1.60 -2.08
CA THR A 51 7.32 0.92 -2.63
C THR A 51 7.36 -0.56 -2.29
N GLY A 52 6.20 -1.20 -2.27
CA GLY A 52 6.10 -2.65 -2.08
C GLY A 52 4.87 -3.23 -2.79
N TYR A 53 4.97 -4.47 -3.23
CA TYR A 53 3.85 -5.24 -3.75
C TYR A 53 3.86 -6.63 -3.11
N ASN A 54 2.72 -7.29 -3.05
CA ASN A 54 2.62 -8.63 -2.47
C ASN A 54 3.36 -9.64 -3.35
N SER A 55 4.32 -10.36 -2.76
CA SER A 55 5.21 -11.26 -3.49
C SER A 55 5.90 -12.26 -2.56
N PHE A 56 6.52 -13.28 -3.16
CA PHE A 56 7.50 -14.07 -2.44
C PHE A 56 8.67 -13.20 -1.98
N PRO A 57 9.26 -13.48 -0.81
CA PRO A 57 10.49 -12.82 -0.38
C PRO A 57 11.61 -13.02 -1.39
N ARG A 58 12.57 -12.07 -1.41
CA ARG A 58 13.71 -12.13 -2.33
C ARG A 58 14.51 -13.41 -2.16
N GLY A 59 14.90 -14.00 -3.28
CA GLY A 59 15.70 -15.23 -3.32
C GLY A 59 14.89 -16.52 -3.07
N ILE A 60 13.60 -16.39 -2.75
CA ILE A 60 12.72 -17.55 -2.62
C ILE A 60 12.15 -17.92 -3.99
N ARG A 61 12.17 -19.21 -4.29
CA ARG A 61 11.61 -19.75 -5.53
C ARG A 61 10.10 -19.47 -5.59
N ASP A 62 9.69 -18.75 -6.61
CA ASP A 62 8.29 -18.40 -6.88
C ASP A 62 7.70 -19.21 -8.06
N ASP A 63 8.44 -20.17 -8.58
CA ASP A 63 8.06 -21.09 -9.66
C ASP A 63 7.49 -22.42 -9.16
N VAL A 64 7.29 -22.59 -7.86
CA VAL A 64 6.70 -23.78 -7.23
C VAL A 64 5.19 -23.59 -7.12
N PRO A 65 4.34 -24.30 -7.92
CA PRO A 65 2.90 -24.06 -7.98
C PRO A 65 2.20 -24.18 -6.63
N GLU A 66 2.55 -25.19 -5.84
CA GLU A 66 1.91 -25.52 -4.54
C GLU A 66 2.04 -24.37 -3.52
N ARG A 67 3.09 -23.53 -3.66
CA ARG A 67 3.29 -22.35 -2.82
C ARG A 67 2.35 -21.19 -3.16
N ARG A 68 1.66 -21.25 -4.30
CA ARG A 68 0.71 -20.23 -4.76
C ARG A 68 -0.74 -20.57 -4.44
N GLU A 69 -0.98 -21.82 -4.02
CA GLU A 69 -2.31 -22.31 -3.70
C GLU A 69 -2.69 -22.00 -2.25
N ARG A 70 -3.99 -21.77 -2.02
CA ARG A 70 -4.52 -21.62 -0.66
C ARG A 70 -4.66 -22.99 0.00
N PRO A 71 -4.36 -23.13 1.30
CA PRO A 71 -3.91 -22.11 2.24
C PRO A 71 -2.39 -21.88 2.24
N THR A 72 -1.59 -22.69 1.56
CA THR A 72 -0.13 -22.74 1.59
C THR A 72 0.50 -21.38 1.24
N LYS A 73 -0.09 -20.64 0.29
CA LYS A 73 0.43 -19.32 -0.13
C LYS A 73 0.60 -18.33 1.02
N TYR A 74 -0.23 -18.40 2.05
CA TYR A 74 -0.15 -17.48 3.19
C TYR A 74 1.11 -17.65 4.04
N LEU A 75 1.81 -18.76 3.89
CA LEU A 75 3.08 -19.02 4.56
C LEU A 75 4.28 -18.51 3.75
N TRP A 76 4.10 -18.26 2.45
CA TRP A 76 5.19 -17.96 1.52
C TRP A 76 5.15 -16.53 0.97
N ILE A 77 3.96 -15.93 0.84
CA ILE A 77 3.79 -14.62 0.23
C ILE A 77 3.82 -13.55 1.32
N GLU A 78 4.72 -12.58 1.14
CA GLU A 78 4.76 -11.40 1.97
C GLU A 78 3.80 -10.33 1.43
N HIS A 79 3.15 -9.58 2.32
CA HIS A 79 2.23 -8.51 1.95
C HIS A 79 2.98 -7.28 1.44
N ALA A 80 2.28 -6.48 0.61
CA ALA A 80 2.82 -5.28 -0.02
C ALA A 80 3.40 -4.30 1.01
N GLU A 81 2.69 -4.13 2.12
CA GLU A 81 3.02 -3.19 3.17
C GLU A 81 4.34 -3.54 3.84
N ARG A 82 4.51 -4.80 4.29
CA ARG A 82 5.76 -5.25 4.91
C ARG A 82 6.90 -5.27 3.90
N ASN A 83 6.62 -5.57 2.63
CA ASN A 83 7.62 -5.45 1.57
C ASN A 83 8.10 -4.01 1.38
N ALA A 84 7.21 -3.00 1.44
CA ALA A 84 7.62 -1.60 1.37
C ALA A 84 8.51 -1.19 2.55
N ILE A 85 8.13 -1.60 3.76
CA ILE A 85 8.92 -1.34 4.97
C ILE A 85 10.29 -2.03 4.90
N CYS A 86 10.33 -3.30 4.49
CA CYS A 86 11.59 -4.03 4.29
C CYS A 86 12.46 -3.42 3.18
N ASN A 87 11.85 -2.91 2.11
CA ASN A 87 12.57 -2.21 1.04
C ASN A 87 13.22 -0.93 1.55
N ALA A 88 12.48 -0.12 2.34
CA ALA A 88 13.02 1.06 2.98
C ALA A 88 14.21 0.70 3.90
N ALA A 89 14.03 -0.29 4.77
CA ALA A 89 15.08 -0.75 5.67
C ALA A 89 16.35 -1.20 4.93
N ARG A 90 16.20 -1.98 3.85
CA ARG A 90 17.33 -2.43 3.03
C ARG A 90 18.05 -1.29 2.30
N ALA A 91 17.32 -0.26 1.91
CA ALA A 91 17.88 0.93 1.26
C ALA A 91 18.45 1.95 2.26
N GLY A 92 18.29 1.73 3.57
CA GLY A 92 18.67 2.70 4.59
C GLY A 92 17.83 3.98 4.56
N THR A 93 16.56 3.86 4.10
CA THR A 93 15.67 5.00 3.97
C THR A 93 14.76 5.11 5.19
N ALA A 94 14.76 6.27 5.85
CA ALA A 94 13.91 6.50 7.01
C ALA A 94 12.43 6.58 6.62
N THR A 95 11.58 5.97 7.46
CA THR A 95 10.11 5.95 7.30
C THR A 95 9.39 6.75 8.38
N GLU A 96 10.10 7.22 9.38
CA GLU A 96 9.57 8.06 10.45
C GLU A 96 8.90 9.32 9.88
N GLY A 97 7.69 9.63 10.32
CA GLY A 97 6.93 10.80 9.91
C GLY A 97 6.36 10.73 8.49
N CYS A 98 6.41 9.57 7.83
CA CYS A 98 5.91 9.37 6.48
C CYS A 98 4.40 9.07 6.44
N THR A 99 3.81 9.29 5.26
CA THR A 99 2.45 8.84 4.89
C THR A 99 2.54 7.52 4.11
N PHE A 100 1.66 6.58 4.45
CA PHE A 100 1.58 5.27 3.83
C PHE A 100 0.34 5.17 2.94
N TYR A 101 0.52 5.02 1.64
CA TYR A 101 -0.56 4.81 0.68
C TYR A 101 -0.68 3.33 0.35
N VAL A 102 -1.90 2.79 0.41
CA VAL A 102 -2.22 1.41 0.08
C VAL A 102 -3.66 1.31 -0.46
N GLU A 103 -3.92 0.33 -1.31
CA GLU A 103 -5.23 0.22 -1.97
C GLU A 103 -6.36 -0.24 -1.03
N ILE A 104 -6.05 -1.03 0.01
CA ILE A 104 -7.01 -1.54 0.99
C ILE A 104 -6.46 -1.38 2.41
N MET A 105 -7.34 -1.45 3.42
CA MET A 105 -6.92 -1.43 4.81
C MET A 105 -5.92 -2.57 5.09
N PRO A 106 -4.76 -2.27 5.71
CA PRO A 106 -3.80 -3.29 6.10
C PRO A 106 -4.40 -4.34 7.03
N CYS A 107 -3.91 -5.58 6.96
CA CYS A 107 -4.20 -6.56 8.00
C CYS A 107 -3.47 -6.21 9.31
N MET A 108 -3.82 -6.89 10.40
CA MET A 108 -3.29 -6.57 11.74
C MET A 108 -1.76 -6.70 11.82
N ASP A 109 -1.17 -7.71 11.13
CA ASP A 109 0.29 -7.88 11.08
C ASP A 109 0.97 -6.70 10.37
N CYS A 110 0.41 -6.26 9.25
CA CYS A 110 0.92 -5.11 8.51
C CYS A 110 0.72 -3.81 9.31
N ALA A 111 -0.44 -3.65 9.97
CA ALA A 111 -0.73 -2.48 10.80
C ALA A 111 0.29 -2.32 11.93
N ARG A 112 0.63 -3.41 12.64
CA ARG A 112 1.68 -3.39 13.66
C ARG A 112 3.04 -2.98 13.08
N ALA A 113 3.39 -3.49 11.89
CA ALA A 113 4.64 -3.11 11.22
C ALA A 113 4.64 -1.63 10.80
N ILE A 114 3.51 -1.10 10.35
CA ILE A 114 3.33 0.33 10.00
C ILE A 114 3.54 1.22 11.23
N VAL A 115 2.96 0.84 12.39
CA VAL A 115 3.18 1.55 13.67
C VAL A 115 4.68 1.58 14.03
N GLN A 116 5.34 0.42 13.98
CA GLN A 116 6.76 0.30 14.33
C GLN A 116 7.70 1.01 13.34
N ALA A 117 7.23 1.23 12.11
CA ALA A 117 7.97 1.98 11.10
C ALA A 117 7.89 3.51 11.27
N GLY A 118 7.16 4.02 12.28
CA GLY A 118 7.02 5.45 12.55
C GLY A 118 6.13 6.20 11.56
N ILE A 119 5.25 5.49 10.87
CA ILE A 119 4.27 6.10 9.94
C ILE A 119 3.25 6.90 10.76
N ILE A 120 2.89 8.09 10.28
CA ILE A 120 1.95 8.99 10.97
C ILE A 120 0.57 9.06 10.30
N GLU A 121 0.47 8.64 9.05
CA GLU A 121 -0.79 8.66 8.29
C GLU A 121 -0.86 7.46 7.35
N VAL A 122 -2.05 6.84 7.27
CA VAL A 122 -2.38 5.78 6.29
C VAL A 122 -3.53 6.27 5.42
N VAL A 123 -3.35 6.20 4.10
CA VAL A 123 -4.35 6.59 3.10
C VAL A 123 -4.76 5.36 2.31
N VAL A 124 -6.05 5.06 2.30
CA VAL A 124 -6.61 3.91 1.58
C VAL A 124 -7.61 4.35 0.51
N SER A 125 -7.75 3.55 -0.55
CA SER A 125 -8.74 3.82 -1.60
C SER A 125 -10.15 3.44 -1.14
N GLY A 126 -11.04 4.42 -1.01
CA GLY A 126 -12.44 4.20 -0.67
C GLY A 126 -13.15 3.31 -1.70
N ALA A 127 -12.89 3.54 -2.98
CA ALA A 127 -13.45 2.73 -4.07
C ALA A 127 -12.99 1.26 -4.01
N ARG A 128 -11.72 1.02 -3.67
CA ARG A 128 -11.19 -0.35 -3.53
C ARG A 128 -11.72 -1.03 -2.27
N MET A 129 -11.87 -0.28 -1.18
CA MET A 129 -12.40 -0.75 0.10
C MET A 129 -13.84 -1.29 -0.02
N GLN A 130 -14.67 -0.74 -0.91
CA GLN A 130 -16.05 -1.23 -1.13
C GLN A 130 -16.11 -2.70 -1.57
N GLN A 131 -15.04 -3.23 -2.17
CA GLN A 131 -14.95 -4.64 -2.57
C GLN A 131 -14.71 -5.58 -1.39
N TYR A 132 -14.40 -5.04 -0.19
CA TYR A 132 -14.08 -5.76 1.04
C TYR A 132 -15.08 -5.39 2.14
N SER A 133 -16.38 -5.55 1.87
CA SER A 133 -17.48 -5.12 2.76
C SER A 133 -18.14 -6.25 3.54
N SER A 134 -17.54 -7.46 3.58
CA SER A 134 -18.08 -8.55 4.38
C SER A 134 -17.90 -8.30 5.88
N GLU A 135 -18.73 -8.94 6.71
CA GLU A 135 -18.65 -8.84 8.18
C GLU A 135 -17.25 -9.15 8.71
N TYR A 136 -16.61 -10.20 8.18
CA TYR A 136 -15.23 -10.55 8.51
C TYR A 136 -14.23 -9.40 8.28
N TYR A 137 -14.33 -8.71 7.13
CA TYR A 137 -13.45 -7.57 6.85
C TYR A 137 -13.78 -6.37 7.73
N ASN A 138 -15.06 -6.10 7.99
CA ASN A 138 -15.46 -4.98 8.83
C ASN A 138 -14.95 -5.13 10.26
N GLU A 139 -15.05 -6.32 10.85
CA GLU A 139 -14.49 -6.60 12.18
C GLU A 139 -12.96 -6.45 12.19
N HIS A 140 -12.28 -7.03 11.21
CA HIS A 140 -10.81 -6.99 11.10
C HIS A 140 -10.29 -5.56 10.93
N PHE A 141 -10.93 -4.79 10.05
CA PHE A 141 -10.55 -3.39 9.82
C PHE A 141 -10.88 -2.50 11.02
N GLY A 142 -11.96 -2.79 11.75
CA GLY A 142 -12.28 -2.11 13.01
C GLY A 142 -11.18 -2.26 14.06
N MET A 143 -10.61 -3.46 14.22
CA MET A 143 -9.47 -3.68 15.13
C MET A 143 -8.23 -2.90 14.69
N VAL A 144 -7.96 -2.83 13.39
CA VAL A 144 -6.83 -2.04 12.85
C VAL A 144 -7.03 -0.54 13.10
N GLU A 145 -8.25 -0.04 12.97
CA GLU A 145 -8.56 1.37 13.28
C GLU A 145 -8.35 1.69 14.77
N VAL A 146 -8.70 0.77 15.68
CA VAL A 146 -8.39 0.91 17.11
C VAL A 146 -6.89 0.98 17.33
N LEU A 147 -6.10 0.06 16.73
CA LEU A 147 -4.64 0.06 16.84
C LEU A 147 -4.04 1.39 16.34
N PHE A 148 -4.46 1.86 15.18
CA PHE A 148 -3.97 3.12 14.62
C PHE A 148 -4.41 4.32 15.46
N GLY A 149 -5.62 4.31 16.02
CA GLY A 149 -6.10 5.35 16.93
C GLY A 149 -5.25 5.47 18.19
N GLU A 150 -4.92 4.35 18.85
CA GLU A 150 -4.03 4.32 20.01
C GLU A 150 -2.62 4.80 19.66
N ALA A 151 -2.10 4.42 18.50
CA ALA A 151 -0.80 4.87 17.97
C ALA A 151 -0.81 6.30 17.43
N LYS A 152 -1.97 6.99 17.42
CA LYS A 152 -2.17 8.34 16.87
C LYS A 152 -1.84 8.43 15.36
N ILE A 153 -2.01 7.35 14.65
CA ILE A 153 -1.88 7.32 13.18
C ILE A 153 -3.21 7.73 12.58
N LYS A 154 -3.18 8.77 11.74
CA LYS A 154 -4.36 9.22 11.02
C LYS A 154 -4.70 8.25 9.89
N VAL A 155 -5.98 7.87 9.78
CA VAL A 155 -6.48 7.07 8.65
C VAL A 155 -7.38 7.93 7.77
N ARG A 156 -7.11 7.97 6.47
CA ARG A 156 -7.98 8.62 5.47
C ARG A 156 -8.44 7.62 4.43
N ARG A 157 -9.71 7.73 4.07
CA ARG A 157 -10.32 7.00 2.94
C ARG A 157 -10.63 8.02 1.84
N VAL A 158 -10.06 7.86 0.68
CA VAL A 158 -10.17 8.79 -0.46
C VAL A 158 -10.63 8.07 -1.72
#